data_2d6d9d612800bf8ee46775d898dce15b
#
_entry.id   2d6d9d612800bf8ee46775d898dce15b
#
_cell.length_a   1.000
_cell.length_b   1.000
_cell.length_c   1.000
_cell.angle_alpha   90.00
_cell.angle_beta   90.00
_cell.angle_gamma   90.00
#
_symmetry.space_group_name_H-M   'P 1'
#
loop_
_entity.id
_entity.type
_entity.pdbx_description
1 polymer ?
#
loop_
_entity_poly.entity_id
_entity_poly.type
_entity_poly.pdbx_seq_one_letter_code
_entity_poly.pdbx_strand_id
1 'polypeptide(L)'
;TRDDICPEEDKTLYNNVFKKLLDLGDFVGVKGFVFRTQTGEISVHARSITLLAKSLKPLPVVKEKDGVTYDAFDDPELRYRQRYVDLIVNPDVKQTFLKRATVVKTLRAALDEAGYTEVETPILQPIPGGASARPFITHHNSLDVDLYLRIATELYLKRLIVGGFEGVYEIGKNFRNEGMDRNHIPEFTCMELYVQYKDYNWMMTFTEQLLERICIAVNGKPETEIDGKTISFKA
;
A
#
# COMPACT_ATOMS: atom_id res chain seq x y z
N THR A 1 2.59 -1.81 -37.52
CA THR A 1 1.45 -1.58 -38.42
C THR A 1 0.67 -2.87 -38.61
N ARG A 2 -0.47 -2.81 -39.31
CA ARG A 2 -1.27 -3.99 -39.67
C ARG A 2 -0.45 -5.03 -40.43
N ASP A 3 0.37 -4.60 -41.36
CA ASP A 3 1.15 -5.47 -42.22
C ASP A 3 2.34 -6.12 -41.49
N ASP A 4 2.82 -5.49 -40.42
CA ASP A 4 3.91 -6.04 -39.60
C ASP A 4 3.47 -7.23 -38.76
N ILE A 5 2.22 -7.21 -38.24
CA ILE A 5 1.67 -8.27 -37.37
C ILE A 5 0.91 -9.35 -38.16
N CYS A 6 0.54 -9.08 -39.41
CA CYS A 6 -0.19 -9.98 -40.30
C CYS A 6 0.52 -10.04 -41.64
N PRO A 7 1.57 -10.84 -41.79
CA PRO A 7 2.21 -11.07 -43.08
C PRO A 7 1.30 -11.81 -44.07
N GLU A 8 0.27 -12.46 -43.56
CA GLU A 8 -0.70 -13.22 -44.38
C GLU A 8 -1.62 -12.27 -45.16
N GLU A 9 -2.07 -12.70 -46.33
CA GLU A 9 -2.91 -11.89 -47.22
C GLU A 9 -4.27 -11.54 -46.62
N ASP A 10 -4.88 -12.44 -45.83
CA ASP A 10 -6.21 -12.28 -45.27
C ASP A 10 -6.29 -11.28 -44.08
N LYS A 11 -5.16 -10.92 -43.49
CA LYS A 11 -5.08 -10.00 -42.32
C LYS A 11 -6.02 -10.39 -41.18
N THR A 12 -6.32 -11.68 -41.01
CA THR A 12 -7.30 -12.20 -40.03
C THR A 12 -6.93 -11.79 -38.60
N LEU A 13 -5.66 -11.89 -38.21
CA LEU A 13 -5.21 -11.52 -36.88
C LEU A 13 -5.56 -10.06 -36.57
N TYR A 14 -5.34 -9.14 -37.49
CA TYR A 14 -5.64 -7.73 -37.30
C TYR A 14 -7.13 -7.43 -37.40
N ASN A 15 -7.80 -7.90 -38.46
CA ASN A 15 -9.17 -7.53 -38.78
C ASN A 15 -10.19 -8.19 -37.85
N ASN A 16 -9.94 -9.41 -37.40
CA ASN A 16 -10.85 -10.17 -36.54
C ASN A 16 -10.38 -10.17 -35.10
N VAL A 17 -9.16 -10.60 -34.78
CA VAL A 17 -8.72 -10.74 -33.41
C VAL A 17 -8.49 -9.36 -32.80
N PHE A 18 -7.59 -8.55 -33.33
CA PHE A 18 -7.23 -7.27 -32.75
C PHE A 18 -8.39 -6.27 -32.73
N LYS A 19 -9.14 -6.13 -33.82
CA LYS A 19 -10.22 -5.14 -33.92
C LYS A 19 -11.54 -5.55 -33.30
N LYS A 20 -11.86 -6.85 -33.24
CA LYS A 20 -13.22 -7.30 -32.90
C LYS A 20 -13.30 -8.17 -31.66
N LEU A 21 -12.21 -8.87 -31.29
CA LEU A 21 -12.23 -9.85 -30.23
C LEU A 21 -11.45 -9.41 -28.98
N LEU A 22 -10.55 -8.41 -29.10
CA LEU A 22 -9.85 -7.84 -27.96
C LEU A 22 -10.71 -6.77 -27.29
N ASP A 23 -10.77 -6.86 -25.97
CA ASP A 23 -11.43 -5.88 -25.11
C ASP A 23 -10.45 -5.21 -24.17
N LEU A 24 -10.87 -4.08 -23.61
CA LEU A 24 -10.11 -3.41 -22.53
C LEU A 24 -10.03 -4.31 -21.31
N GLY A 25 -8.80 -4.53 -20.84
CA GLY A 25 -8.51 -5.44 -19.73
C GLY A 25 -8.00 -6.81 -20.17
N ASP A 26 -7.99 -7.12 -21.45
CA ASP A 26 -7.35 -8.34 -21.95
C ASP A 26 -5.83 -8.32 -21.75
N PHE A 27 -5.26 -9.46 -21.39
CA PHE A 27 -3.82 -9.62 -21.33
C PHE A 27 -3.28 -10.12 -22.67
N VAL A 28 -2.37 -9.35 -23.25
CA VAL A 28 -1.77 -9.68 -24.54
C VAL A 28 -0.25 -9.77 -24.43
N GLY A 29 0.33 -10.77 -25.08
CA GLY A 29 1.77 -10.88 -25.31
C GLY A 29 2.15 -10.24 -26.63
N VAL A 30 3.13 -9.35 -26.63
CA VAL A 30 3.61 -8.68 -27.85
C VAL A 30 5.09 -9.00 -28.04
N LYS A 31 5.44 -9.55 -29.22
CA LYS A 31 6.84 -9.66 -29.67
C LYS A 31 7.14 -8.56 -30.67
N GLY A 32 8.27 -7.85 -30.46
CA GLY A 32 8.65 -6.75 -31.32
C GLY A 32 9.89 -6.05 -30.80
N PHE A 33 10.14 -4.82 -31.26
CA PHE A 33 11.21 -3.99 -30.77
C PHE A 33 10.68 -2.66 -30.21
N VAL A 34 11.37 -2.16 -29.19
CA VAL A 34 11.02 -0.89 -28.55
C VAL A 34 11.59 0.26 -29.39
N PHE A 35 10.80 1.29 -29.60
CA PHE A 35 11.23 2.50 -30.28
C PHE A 35 10.55 3.73 -29.64
N ARG A 36 11.05 4.91 -29.99
CA ARG A 36 10.44 6.17 -29.59
C ARG A 36 9.71 6.78 -30.76
N THR A 37 8.46 7.16 -30.57
CA THR A 37 7.66 7.83 -31.59
C THR A 37 8.18 9.25 -31.86
N GLN A 38 7.70 9.89 -32.93
CA GLN A 38 8.03 11.29 -33.23
C GLN A 38 7.55 12.26 -32.12
N THR A 39 6.50 11.88 -31.39
CA THR A 39 5.96 12.62 -30.24
C THR A 39 6.70 12.33 -28.95
N GLY A 40 7.73 11.44 -28.97
CA GLY A 40 8.56 11.11 -27.83
C GLY A 40 8.08 9.94 -26.97
N GLU A 41 6.96 9.29 -27.32
CA GLU A 41 6.42 8.15 -26.58
C GLU A 41 7.23 6.87 -26.79
N ILE A 42 7.43 6.11 -25.72
CA ILE A 42 8.05 4.77 -25.80
C ILE A 42 6.96 3.79 -26.26
N SER A 43 7.20 3.17 -27.40
CA SER A 43 6.24 2.27 -28.05
C SER A 43 6.90 0.96 -28.47
N VAL A 44 6.10 -0.08 -28.65
CA VAL A 44 6.54 -1.38 -29.19
C VAL A 44 6.05 -1.52 -30.63
N HIS A 45 6.98 -1.67 -31.56
CA HIS A 45 6.65 -2.06 -32.92
C HIS A 45 6.37 -3.56 -32.95
N ALA A 46 5.09 -3.91 -32.92
CA ALA A 46 4.66 -5.30 -32.79
C ALA A 46 4.91 -6.11 -34.10
N ARG A 47 5.52 -7.27 -33.98
CA ARG A 47 5.66 -8.27 -35.04
C ARG A 47 4.69 -9.43 -34.85
N SER A 48 4.29 -9.73 -33.61
CA SER A 48 3.21 -10.66 -33.32
C SER A 48 2.49 -10.25 -32.03
N ILE A 49 1.21 -10.61 -31.96
CA ILE A 49 0.35 -10.40 -30.78
C ILE A 49 -0.32 -11.74 -30.47
N THR A 50 -0.29 -12.11 -29.20
CA THR A 50 -0.94 -13.33 -28.67
C THR A 50 -1.86 -12.94 -27.53
N LEU A 51 -3.11 -13.37 -27.56
CA LEU A 51 -4.01 -13.27 -26.42
C LEU A 51 -3.56 -14.28 -25.36
N LEU A 52 -3.19 -13.77 -24.16
CA LEU A 52 -2.75 -14.59 -23.03
C LEU A 52 -3.91 -14.93 -22.08
N ALA A 53 -4.76 -13.96 -21.80
CA ALA A 53 -5.96 -14.15 -20.99
C ALA A 53 -7.03 -13.14 -21.39
N LYS A 54 -8.28 -13.61 -21.47
CA LYS A 54 -9.45 -12.78 -21.75
C LYS A 54 -10.00 -12.17 -20.49
N SER A 55 -10.31 -10.88 -20.52
CA SER A 55 -11.07 -10.22 -19.46
C SER A 55 -12.55 -10.63 -19.58
N LEU A 56 -13.06 -11.37 -18.58
CA LEU A 56 -14.44 -11.83 -18.58
C LEU A 56 -15.44 -10.76 -18.06
N LYS A 57 -14.93 -9.69 -17.46
CA LYS A 57 -15.73 -8.56 -16.98
C LYS A 57 -15.16 -7.28 -17.56
N PRO A 58 -16.00 -6.38 -18.08
CA PRO A 58 -15.53 -5.09 -18.57
C PRO A 58 -14.92 -4.27 -17.41
N LEU A 59 -13.83 -3.57 -17.72
CA LEU A 59 -13.29 -2.57 -16.80
C LEU A 59 -14.15 -1.30 -16.88
N PRO A 60 -14.37 -0.60 -15.76
CA PRO A 60 -14.93 0.74 -15.76
C PRO A 60 -14.06 1.64 -16.63
N VAL A 61 -14.66 2.26 -17.64
CA VAL A 61 -13.95 3.20 -18.51
C VAL A 61 -14.50 4.58 -18.23
N VAL A 62 -13.65 5.44 -17.72
CA VAL A 62 -13.99 6.85 -17.52
C VAL A 62 -14.26 7.48 -18.87
N LYS A 63 -15.47 8.01 -19.04
CA LYS A 63 -15.88 8.76 -20.23
C LYS A 63 -16.08 10.22 -19.84
N GLU A 64 -15.48 11.10 -20.61
CA GLU A 64 -15.70 12.52 -20.47
C GLU A 64 -16.53 13.02 -21.67
N LYS A 65 -17.66 13.66 -21.37
CA LYS A 65 -18.53 14.27 -22.39
C LYS A 65 -19.06 15.60 -21.85
N ASP A 66 -18.84 16.65 -22.62
CA ASP A 66 -19.32 18.03 -22.31
C ASP A 66 -18.84 18.52 -20.91
N GLY A 67 -17.60 18.16 -20.49
CA GLY A 67 -17.04 18.50 -19.18
C GLY A 67 -17.61 17.70 -18.01
N VAL A 68 -18.44 16.69 -18.28
CA VAL A 68 -19.00 15.78 -17.26
C VAL A 68 -18.31 14.42 -17.38
N THR A 69 -17.80 13.93 -16.26
CA THR A 69 -17.18 12.60 -16.16
C THR A 69 -18.24 11.56 -15.85
N TYR A 70 -18.32 10.53 -16.69
CA TYR A 70 -19.23 9.39 -16.55
C TYR A 70 -18.42 8.13 -16.27
N ASP A 71 -19.07 7.17 -15.60
CA ASP A 71 -18.48 5.85 -15.29
C ASP A 71 -17.17 5.95 -14.50
N ALA A 72 -16.95 7.05 -13.77
CA ALA A 72 -15.84 7.15 -12.83
C ALA A 72 -16.02 6.10 -11.74
N PHE A 73 -14.95 5.30 -11.51
CA PHE A 73 -14.93 4.35 -10.40
C PHE A 73 -14.54 5.11 -9.13
N ASP A 74 -15.47 5.92 -8.61
CA ASP A 74 -15.26 6.91 -7.55
C ASP A 74 -16.03 6.60 -6.24
N ASP A 75 -17.01 5.70 -6.28
CA ASP A 75 -17.73 5.26 -5.09
C ASP A 75 -16.75 4.65 -4.05
N PRO A 76 -16.65 5.22 -2.83
CA PRO A 76 -15.67 4.80 -1.85
C PRO A 76 -15.82 3.33 -1.45
N GLU A 77 -17.04 2.81 -1.31
CA GLU A 77 -17.26 1.43 -0.90
C GLU A 77 -16.83 0.46 -1.99
N LEU A 78 -17.18 0.72 -3.24
CA LEU A 78 -16.74 -0.08 -4.38
C LEU A 78 -15.23 -0.07 -4.52
N ARG A 79 -14.59 1.08 -4.35
CA ARG A 79 -13.12 1.24 -4.40
C ARG A 79 -12.42 0.42 -3.29
N TYR A 80 -12.97 0.37 -2.11
CA TYR A 80 -12.44 -0.47 -1.02
C TYR A 80 -12.67 -1.96 -1.27
N ARG A 81 -13.87 -2.35 -1.72
CA ARG A 81 -14.20 -3.76 -1.99
C ARG A 81 -13.49 -4.33 -3.20
N GLN A 82 -13.28 -3.52 -4.23
CA GLN A 82 -12.64 -3.91 -5.49
C GLN A 82 -11.34 -3.13 -5.71
N ARG A 83 -10.45 -3.17 -4.73
CA ARG A 83 -9.18 -2.44 -4.76
C ARG A 83 -8.34 -2.76 -5.99
N TYR A 84 -8.40 -3.99 -6.49
CA TYR A 84 -7.71 -4.40 -7.71
C TYR A 84 -8.24 -3.68 -8.96
N VAL A 85 -9.52 -3.39 -9.04
CA VAL A 85 -10.11 -2.56 -10.11
C VAL A 85 -9.69 -1.10 -9.94
N ASP A 86 -9.79 -0.58 -8.73
CA ASP A 86 -9.36 0.79 -8.38
C ASP A 86 -7.91 1.06 -8.77
N LEU A 87 -7.00 0.10 -8.55
CA LEU A 87 -5.59 0.18 -8.95
C LEU A 87 -5.39 0.22 -10.48
N ILE A 88 -6.31 -0.37 -11.26
CA ILE A 88 -6.25 -0.37 -12.72
C ILE A 88 -6.74 0.96 -13.28
N VAL A 89 -7.88 1.46 -12.77
CA VAL A 89 -8.58 2.61 -13.35
C VAL A 89 -8.16 3.95 -12.75
N ASN A 90 -7.61 3.95 -11.54
CA ASN A 90 -7.13 5.14 -10.83
C ASN A 90 -5.61 5.04 -10.55
N PRO A 91 -4.73 5.48 -11.48
CA PRO A 91 -3.27 5.31 -11.35
C PRO A 91 -2.68 5.91 -10.06
N ASP A 92 -3.25 7.00 -9.55
CA ASP A 92 -2.78 7.68 -8.34
C ASP A 92 -2.92 6.83 -7.08
N VAL A 93 -3.86 5.89 -7.06
CA VAL A 93 -4.04 4.93 -5.95
C VAL A 93 -2.78 4.09 -5.76
N LYS A 94 -2.16 3.62 -6.84
CA LYS A 94 -0.90 2.88 -6.79
C LYS A 94 0.22 3.72 -6.17
N GLN A 95 0.28 5.02 -6.50
CA GLN A 95 1.29 5.92 -5.92
C GLN A 95 1.12 6.07 -4.41
N THR A 96 -0.11 6.12 -3.92
CA THR A 96 -0.38 6.14 -2.47
C THR A 96 0.19 4.91 -1.77
N PHE A 97 0.02 3.70 -2.33
CA PHE A 97 0.59 2.48 -1.77
C PHE A 97 2.11 2.44 -1.85
N LEU A 98 2.71 2.95 -2.93
CA LEU A 98 4.16 3.07 -3.06
C LEU A 98 4.74 4.05 -2.04
N LYS A 99 4.09 5.20 -1.82
CA LYS A 99 4.46 6.15 -0.75
C LYS A 99 4.39 5.49 0.62
N ARG A 100 3.32 4.76 0.93
CA ARG A 100 3.20 3.99 2.17
C ARG A 100 4.35 2.98 2.34
N ALA A 101 4.71 2.25 1.29
CA ALA A 101 5.85 1.32 1.33
C ALA A 101 7.17 2.05 1.61
N THR A 102 7.38 3.24 1.01
CA THR A 102 8.53 4.10 1.28
C THR A 102 8.57 4.56 2.74
N VAL A 103 7.43 4.98 3.31
CA VAL A 103 7.33 5.34 4.75
C VAL A 103 7.83 4.20 5.63
N VAL A 104 7.28 2.99 5.46
CA VAL A 104 7.64 1.83 6.29
C VAL A 104 9.11 1.44 6.11
N LYS A 105 9.62 1.45 4.88
CA LYS A 105 11.02 1.16 4.58
C LYS A 105 11.97 2.18 5.25
N THR A 106 11.66 3.46 5.16
CA THR A 106 12.48 4.53 5.75
C THR A 106 12.44 4.46 7.28
N LEU A 107 11.28 4.15 7.85
CA LEU A 107 11.11 3.94 9.29
C LEU A 107 12.02 2.82 9.80
N ARG A 108 11.99 1.63 9.18
CA ARG A 108 12.88 0.51 9.52
C ARG A 108 14.36 0.92 9.43
N ALA A 109 14.76 1.49 8.29
CA ALA A 109 16.14 1.89 8.10
C ALA A 109 16.63 2.87 9.18
N ALA A 110 15.79 3.83 9.58
CA ALA A 110 16.14 4.79 10.62
C ALA A 110 16.29 4.13 12.01
N LEU A 111 15.43 3.17 12.34
CA LEU A 111 15.46 2.47 13.62
C LEU A 111 16.63 1.48 13.68
N ASP A 112 16.92 0.77 12.59
CA ASP A 112 18.06 -0.14 12.46
C ASP A 112 19.40 0.64 12.56
N GLU A 113 19.52 1.78 11.90
CA GLU A 113 20.68 2.67 11.98
C GLU A 113 20.89 3.24 13.38
N ALA A 114 19.79 3.45 14.13
CA ALA A 114 19.86 3.82 15.55
C ALA A 114 20.26 2.68 16.49
N GLY A 115 20.42 1.46 15.94
CA GLY A 115 20.85 0.28 16.69
C GLY A 115 19.72 -0.46 17.41
N TYR A 116 18.46 -0.21 17.05
CA TYR A 116 17.30 -0.86 17.67
C TYR A 116 16.96 -2.16 16.95
N THR A 117 16.46 -3.12 17.70
CA THR A 117 16.10 -4.44 17.17
C THR A 117 14.63 -4.52 16.81
N GLU A 118 14.30 -4.86 15.56
CA GLU A 118 12.92 -5.22 15.18
C GLU A 118 12.57 -6.58 15.78
N VAL A 119 11.42 -6.65 16.42
CA VAL A 119 10.90 -7.86 17.06
C VAL A 119 9.46 -8.13 16.68
N GLU A 120 9.03 -9.37 16.83
CA GLU A 120 7.63 -9.79 16.69
C GLU A 120 7.15 -10.36 18.02
N THR A 121 6.06 -9.81 18.54
CA THR A 121 5.44 -10.27 19.79
C THR A 121 4.07 -10.91 19.52
N PRO A 122 3.52 -11.70 20.46
CA PRO A 122 2.28 -12.42 20.24
C PRO A 122 1.09 -11.53 19.89
N ILE A 123 0.37 -11.89 18.83
CA ILE A 123 -0.91 -11.27 18.46
C ILE A 123 -2.04 -11.83 19.34
N LEU A 124 -2.04 -13.15 19.58
CA LEU A 124 -2.98 -13.79 20.48
C LEU A 124 -2.45 -13.69 21.91
N GLN A 125 -3.18 -13.05 22.78
CA GLN A 125 -2.77 -12.76 24.14
C GLN A 125 -3.80 -13.30 25.15
N PRO A 126 -3.35 -13.86 26.27
CA PRO A 126 -4.26 -14.33 27.34
C PRO A 126 -4.91 -13.16 28.10
N ILE A 127 -4.25 -12.01 28.13
CA ILE A 127 -4.72 -10.79 28.80
C ILE A 127 -4.48 -9.61 27.89
N PRO A 128 -5.53 -8.88 27.46
CA PRO A 128 -5.35 -7.67 26.68
C PRO A 128 -4.81 -6.54 27.56
N GLY A 129 -3.90 -5.71 27.02
CA GLY A 129 -3.33 -4.61 27.79
C GLY A 129 -2.49 -3.67 26.94
N GLY A 130 -1.96 -2.61 27.54
CA GLY A 130 -1.14 -1.58 26.88
C GLY A 130 -1.94 -0.44 26.23
N ALA A 131 -3.28 -0.52 26.24
CA ALA A 131 -4.16 0.53 25.75
C ALA A 131 -5.54 0.43 26.41
N SER A 132 -6.36 1.47 26.27
CA SER A 132 -7.77 1.46 26.68
C SER A 132 -8.64 1.26 25.42
N ALA A 133 -8.89 -0.01 25.09
CA ALA A 133 -9.68 -0.37 23.90
C ALA A 133 -10.41 -1.71 24.14
N ARG A 134 -11.50 -1.95 23.41
CA ARG A 134 -12.21 -3.23 23.45
C ARG A 134 -11.48 -4.23 22.54
N PRO A 135 -11.06 -5.42 23.07
CA PRO A 135 -10.42 -6.44 22.26
C PRO A 135 -11.41 -7.24 21.42
N PHE A 136 -10.93 -7.85 20.33
CA PHE A 136 -11.58 -9.01 19.71
C PHE A 136 -11.23 -10.26 20.53
N ILE A 137 -12.20 -11.12 20.75
CA ILE A 137 -12.07 -12.37 21.51
C ILE A 137 -12.14 -13.54 20.54
N THR A 138 -11.26 -14.53 20.72
CA THR A 138 -11.28 -15.80 20.02
C THR A 138 -11.09 -16.95 20.99
N HIS A 139 -11.45 -18.18 20.60
CA HIS A 139 -11.34 -19.36 21.44
C HIS A 139 -10.27 -20.32 20.92
N HIS A 140 -9.40 -20.81 21.79
CA HIS A 140 -8.40 -21.81 21.46
C HIS A 140 -8.97 -23.21 21.78
N ASN A 141 -9.46 -23.91 20.75
CA ASN A 141 -10.21 -25.16 20.89
C ASN A 141 -9.46 -26.24 21.68
N SER A 142 -8.17 -26.46 21.45
CA SER A 142 -7.43 -27.54 22.11
C SER A 142 -7.11 -27.27 23.57
N LEU A 143 -7.02 -26.01 23.97
CA LEU A 143 -6.74 -25.62 25.36
C LEU A 143 -7.98 -25.21 26.11
N ASP A 144 -9.13 -25.10 25.42
CA ASP A 144 -10.41 -24.64 25.98
C ASP A 144 -10.28 -23.31 26.75
N VAL A 145 -9.61 -22.33 26.13
CA VAL A 145 -9.38 -21.00 26.72
C VAL A 145 -9.67 -19.89 25.72
N ASP A 146 -10.17 -18.77 26.23
CA ASP A 146 -10.32 -17.57 25.43
C ASP A 146 -8.99 -16.83 25.31
N LEU A 147 -8.73 -16.34 24.10
CA LEU A 147 -7.60 -15.47 23.77
C LEU A 147 -8.11 -14.17 23.15
N TYR A 148 -7.29 -13.15 23.25
CA TYR A 148 -7.62 -11.81 22.77
C TYR A 148 -6.64 -11.41 21.67
N LEU A 149 -7.15 -10.85 20.58
CA LEU A 149 -6.30 -10.15 19.62
C LEU A 149 -5.75 -8.90 20.30
N ARG A 150 -4.43 -8.69 20.22
CA ARG A 150 -3.74 -7.58 20.88
C ARG A 150 -4.31 -6.21 20.48
N ILE A 151 -4.48 -5.36 21.47
CA ILE A 151 -4.87 -3.94 21.29
C ILE A 151 -3.68 -2.99 21.23
N ALA A 152 -2.50 -3.44 21.69
CA ALA A 152 -1.20 -2.77 21.68
C ALA A 152 -0.07 -3.79 21.81
N THR A 153 1.15 -3.39 21.48
CA THR A 153 2.39 -4.20 21.63
C THR A 153 3.15 -3.88 22.92
N GLU A 154 2.79 -2.82 23.62
CA GLU A 154 3.46 -2.19 24.75
C GLU A 154 4.02 -3.17 25.79
N LEU A 155 3.16 -4.03 26.35
CA LEU A 155 3.55 -4.87 27.49
C LEU A 155 4.62 -5.89 27.14
N TYR A 156 4.58 -6.45 25.94
CA TYR A 156 5.59 -7.39 25.48
C TYR A 156 6.91 -6.70 25.14
N LEU A 157 6.88 -5.53 24.53
CA LEU A 157 8.08 -4.75 24.23
C LEU A 157 8.79 -4.30 25.53
N LYS A 158 8.03 -3.87 26.52
CA LYS A 158 8.58 -3.56 27.86
C LYS A 158 9.24 -4.77 28.53
N ARG A 159 8.70 -5.98 28.37
CA ARG A 159 9.33 -7.22 28.88
C ARG A 159 10.68 -7.49 28.20
N LEU A 160 10.82 -7.19 26.91
CA LEU A 160 12.08 -7.33 26.19
C LEU A 160 13.13 -6.33 26.71
N ILE A 161 12.73 -5.11 27.04
CA ILE A 161 13.60 -4.13 27.71
C ILE A 161 14.04 -4.66 29.07
N VAL A 162 13.15 -5.19 29.87
CA VAL A 162 13.51 -5.85 31.15
C VAL A 162 14.45 -7.04 30.92
N GLY A 163 14.28 -7.76 29.80
CA GLY A 163 15.16 -8.86 29.37
C GLY A 163 16.56 -8.45 28.89
N GLY A 164 16.85 -7.12 28.82
CA GLY A 164 18.18 -6.60 28.53
C GLY A 164 18.37 -6.03 27.12
N PHE A 165 17.33 -5.91 26.29
CA PHE A 165 17.45 -5.19 25.02
C PHE A 165 17.58 -3.68 25.29
N GLU A 166 18.53 -3.02 24.67
CA GLU A 166 18.74 -1.57 24.82
C GLU A 166 17.65 -0.74 24.11
N GLY A 167 17.16 -1.25 22.98
CA GLY A 167 16.06 -0.67 22.24
C GLY A 167 15.40 -1.70 21.32
N VAL A 168 14.08 -1.75 21.34
CA VAL A 168 13.28 -2.63 20.51
C VAL A 168 12.15 -1.88 19.85
N TYR A 169 11.78 -2.31 18.65
CA TYR A 169 10.58 -1.80 18.00
C TYR A 169 9.82 -2.92 17.31
N GLU A 170 8.54 -2.72 17.11
CA GLU A 170 7.69 -3.61 16.35
C GLU A 170 6.80 -2.81 15.39
N ILE A 171 6.75 -3.23 14.12
CA ILE A 171 5.80 -2.71 13.13
C ILE A 171 4.80 -3.83 12.85
N GLY A 172 3.61 -3.72 13.42
CA GLY A 172 2.63 -4.81 13.35
C GLY A 172 1.19 -4.34 13.40
N LYS A 173 0.28 -5.31 13.32
CA LYS A 173 -1.15 -5.08 13.42
C LYS A 173 -1.60 -5.08 14.87
N ASN A 174 -2.37 -4.06 15.23
CA ASN A 174 -3.19 -4.02 16.43
C ASN A 174 -4.66 -4.05 16.07
N PHE A 175 -5.51 -4.50 17.00
CA PHE A 175 -6.91 -4.78 16.76
C PHE A 175 -7.75 -4.14 17.87
N ARG A 176 -8.73 -3.30 17.49
CA ARG A 176 -9.65 -2.66 18.41
C ARG A 176 -11.07 -2.85 17.93
N ASN A 177 -11.89 -3.56 18.72
CA ASN A 177 -13.28 -3.87 18.40
C ASN A 177 -14.18 -2.68 18.72
N GLU A 178 -14.03 -1.62 17.95
CA GLU A 178 -14.69 -0.33 18.12
C GLU A 178 -15.32 0.14 16.79
N GLY A 179 -15.96 1.29 16.78
CA GLY A 179 -16.58 1.86 15.60
C GLY A 179 -15.56 2.18 14.49
N MET A 180 -16.04 2.21 13.26
CA MET A 180 -15.26 2.62 12.10
C MET A 180 -15.67 4.01 11.65
N ASP A 181 -14.69 4.83 11.30
CA ASP A 181 -14.88 6.11 10.65
C ASP A 181 -13.76 6.38 9.63
N ARG A 182 -13.65 7.61 9.13
CA ARG A 182 -12.63 7.97 8.15
C ARG A 182 -11.19 7.77 8.65
N ASN A 183 -10.95 7.85 9.95
CA ASN A 183 -9.63 7.82 10.57
C ASN A 183 -9.38 6.56 11.42
N HIS A 184 -10.44 5.80 11.72
CA HIS A 184 -10.38 4.64 12.61
C HIS A 184 -10.88 3.39 11.90
N ILE A 185 -10.06 2.33 11.96
CA ILE A 185 -10.39 0.99 11.47
C ILE A 185 -10.05 -0.04 12.54
N PRO A 186 -10.81 -1.15 12.64
CA PRO A 186 -10.60 -2.16 13.69
C PRO A 186 -9.25 -2.86 13.65
N GLU A 187 -8.63 -2.96 12.48
CA GLU A 187 -7.31 -3.53 12.25
C GLU A 187 -6.40 -2.48 11.62
N PHE A 188 -5.37 -2.06 12.33
CA PHE A 188 -4.46 -1.01 11.85
C PHE A 188 -3.00 -1.37 12.10
N THR A 189 -2.11 -0.83 11.28
CA THR A 189 -0.67 -0.97 11.48
C THR A 189 -0.19 0.10 12.44
N CYS A 190 0.53 -0.32 13.48
CA CYS A 190 1.18 0.53 14.45
C CYS A 190 2.68 0.24 14.47
N MET A 191 3.49 1.24 14.73
CA MET A 191 4.89 1.09 15.13
C MET A 191 5.01 1.58 16.57
N GLU A 192 5.56 0.73 17.43
CA GLU A 192 5.93 1.10 18.80
C GLU A 192 7.43 0.90 19.01
N LEU A 193 8.05 1.81 19.70
CA LEU A 193 9.49 1.84 20.02
C LEU A 193 9.68 2.00 21.54
N TYR A 194 10.56 1.17 22.11
CA TYR A 194 10.95 1.25 23.51
C TYR A 194 12.47 1.25 23.62
N VAL A 195 13.01 2.21 24.37
CA VAL A 195 14.46 2.43 24.50
C VAL A 195 14.81 2.64 25.96
N GLN A 196 15.91 2.01 26.43
CA GLN A 196 16.42 2.17 27.78
C GLN A 196 17.05 3.57 27.97
N TYR A 197 16.99 4.06 29.21
CA TYR A 197 17.71 5.26 29.69
C TYR A 197 17.48 6.52 28.85
N LYS A 198 16.32 6.63 28.20
CA LYS A 198 15.88 7.81 27.46
C LYS A 198 14.61 8.36 28.07
N ASP A 199 14.52 9.69 28.10
CA ASP A 199 13.33 10.39 28.57
C ASP A 199 12.41 10.86 27.43
N TYR A 200 11.31 11.50 27.77
CA TYR A 200 10.35 12.00 26.79
C TYR A 200 10.92 13.14 25.91
N ASN A 201 11.86 13.95 26.42
CA ASN A 201 12.47 15.02 25.61
C ASN A 201 13.31 14.43 24.50
N TRP A 202 14.11 13.39 24.82
CA TRP A 202 14.85 12.65 23.82
C TRP A 202 13.90 12.03 22.77
N MET A 203 12.79 11.44 23.22
CA MET A 203 11.82 10.80 22.33
C MET A 203 11.13 11.82 21.40
N MET A 204 10.84 13.03 21.89
CA MET A 204 10.30 14.12 21.07
C MET A 204 11.26 14.48 19.94
N THR A 205 12.52 14.77 20.28
CA THR A 205 13.55 15.10 19.26
C THR A 205 13.76 13.98 18.25
N PHE A 206 13.84 12.74 18.75
CA PHE A 206 13.98 11.57 17.85
C PHE A 206 12.78 11.43 16.90
N THR A 207 11.57 11.63 17.40
CA THR A 207 10.35 11.57 16.59
C THR A 207 10.32 12.66 15.52
N GLU A 208 10.70 13.89 15.85
CA GLU A 208 10.77 15.01 14.91
C GLU A 208 11.75 14.70 13.76
N GLN A 209 12.96 14.25 14.09
CA GLN A 209 13.99 13.86 13.11
C GLN A 209 13.53 12.69 12.24
N LEU A 210 12.84 11.71 12.83
CA LEU A 210 12.30 10.57 12.11
C LEU A 210 11.22 10.99 11.11
N LEU A 211 10.31 11.87 11.50
CA LEU A 211 9.26 12.40 10.62
C LEU A 211 9.83 13.25 9.50
N GLU A 212 10.84 14.11 9.78
CA GLU A 212 11.55 14.86 8.74
C GLU A 212 12.18 13.92 7.71
N ARG A 213 12.92 12.90 8.17
CA ARG A 213 13.56 11.90 7.30
C ARG A 213 12.54 11.17 6.41
N ILE A 214 11.40 10.77 6.98
CA ILE A 214 10.32 10.12 6.23
C ILE A 214 9.74 11.08 5.19
N CYS A 215 9.48 12.33 5.57
CA CYS A 215 8.95 13.34 4.65
C CYS A 215 9.87 13.58 3.46
N ILE A 216 11.18 13.69 3.69
CA ILE A 216 12.18 13.83 2.63
C ILE A 216 12.20 12.60 1.72
N ALA A 217 12.14 11.39 2.28
CA ALA A 217 12.15 10.15 1.49
C ALA A 217 10.93 10.01 0.58
N VAL A 218 9.77 10.54 1.00
CA VAL A 218 8.50 10.46 0.26
C VAL A 218 8.35 11.61 -0.74
N ASN A 219 8.73 12.84 -0.36
CA ASN A 219 8.45 14.06 -1.10
C ASN A 219 9.70 14.73 -1.71
N GLY A 220 10.91 14.27 -1.37
CA GLY A 220 12.19 14.89 -1.78
C GLY A 220 12.54 16.17 -1.00
N LYS A 221 11.69 16.61 -0.08
CA LYS A 221 11.87 17.79 0.77
C LYS A 221 11.13 17.60 2.10
N PRO A 222 11.51 18.32 3.19
CA PRO A 222 10.87 18.19 4.50
C PRO A 222 9.53 18.94 4.57
N GLU A 223 8.76 18.93 3.51
CA GLU A 223 7.48 19.64 3.40
C GLU A 223 6.48 18.79 2.63
N THR A 224 5.20 18.98 2.94
CA THR A 224 4.07 18.42 2.17
C THR A 224 2.96 19.46 2.04
N GLU A 225 2.07 19.24 1.09
CA GLU A 225 0.87 20.07 0.93
C GLU A 225 -0.38 19.24 1.24
N ILE A 226 -1.25 19.80 2.08
CA ILE A 226 -2.56 19.21 2.41
C ILE A 226 -3.60 20.33 2.31
N ASP A 227 -4.60 20.13 1.47
CA ASP A 227 -5.70 21.09 1.24
C ASP A 227 -5.19 22.53 0.94
N GLY A 228 -4.15 22.63 0.10
CA GLY A 228 -3.55 23.92 -0.29
C GLY A 228 -2.70 24.59 0.80
N LYS A 229 -2.42 23.90 1.91
CA LYS A 229 -1.56 24.38 2.98
C LYS A 229 -0.25 23.62 3.00
N THR A 230 0.87 24.34 3.04
CA THR A 230 2.20 23.74 3.24
C THR A 230 2.38 23.40 4.70
N ILE A 231 2.74 22.15 4.98
CA ILE A 231 3.10 21.66 6.31
C ILE A 231 4.58 21.34 6.30
N SER A 232 5.35 21.97 7.20
CA SER A 232 6.77 21.71 7.38
C SER A 232 7.00 20.61 8.41
N PHE A 233 7.87 19.66 8.07
CA PHE A 233 8.38 18.62 8.97
C PHE A 233 9.86 18.86 9.34
N LYS A 234 10.35 20.06 9.12
CA LYS A 234 11.73 20.40 9.48
C LYS A 234 11.89 20.36 11.01
N ALA A 235 12.79 19.47 11.48
CA ALA A 235 13.17 19.30 12.88
C ALA A 235 14.08 20.43 13.37
#